data_18bdcc2eacfbe00e6c298a26a73dd9a5
#
_entry.id   18bdcc2eacfbe00e6c298a26a73dd9a5
#
_cell.length_a   1.000
_cell.length_b   1.000
_cell.length_c   1.000
_cell.angle_alpha   90.00
_cell.angle_beta   90.00
_cell.angle_gamma   90.00
#
_symmetry.space_group_name_H-M   'P 1'
#
loop_
_entity.id
_entity.type
_entity.pdbx_description
1 polymer ?
#
loop_
_entity_poly.entity_id
_entity_poly.type
_entity_poly.pdbx_seq_one_letter_code
_entity_poly.pdbx_strand_id
1 'polypeptide(L)'
;MLRDLGSRDTEFIGIVKTIRTRLLGIAGVSPEEYTAILLQGSGTYAVEAVLTTTTPREGGKVLIIENGSYGKRMMKICEVAGIETVSTQGMFVLQ
;
A
#
# COMPACT_ATOMS: atom_id res chain seq x y z
N MET A 1 -33.10 12.90 -5.32
CA MET A 1 -32.61 14.11 -5.98
C MET A 1 -31.30 13.81 -6.72
N LEU A 2 -31.29 14.14 -7.98
CA LEU A 2 -30.10 13.91 -8.78
C LEU A 2 -29.17 15.10 -8.65
N ARG A 3 -27.98 14.84 -8.19
CA ARG A 3 -26.91 15.83 -8.19
C ARG A 3 -26.28 15.90 -9.58
N ASP A 4 -25.75 17.05 -9.89
CA ASP A 4 -24.93 17.24 -11.07
C ASP A 4 -23.65 16.43 -10.88
N LEU A 5 -23.46 15.39 -11.68
CA LEU A 5 -22.31 14.50 -11.58
C LEU A 5 -21.00 15.24 -11.83
N GLY A 6 -20.98 16.19 -12.75
CA GLY A 6 -19.79 16.99 -13.02
C GLY A 6 -19.36 17.81 -11.82
N SER A 7 -20.33 18.41 -11.11
CA SER A 7 -20.06 19.18 -9.91
C SER A 7 -19.53 18.30 -8.77
N ARG A 8 -20.12 17.12 -8.59
CA ARG A 8 -19.66 16.16 -7.58
C ARG A 8 -18.26 15.68 -7.88
N ASP A 9 -17.97 15.38 -9.14
CA ASP A 9 -16.64 14.92 -9.55
C ASP A 9 -15.60 15.99 -9.27
N THR A 10 -15.92 17.26 -9.55
CA THR A 10 -15.00 18.36 -9.29
C THR A 10 -14.72 18.51 -7.81
N GLU A 11 -15.75 18.43 -6.96
CA GLU A 11 -15.58 18.47 -5.50
C GLU A 11 -14.74 17.29 -5.01
N PHE A 12 -15.04 16.10 -5.50
CA PHE A 12 -14.34 14.89 -5.11
C PHE A 12 -12.87 14.94 -5.50
N ILE A 13 -12.58 15.37 -6.71
CA ILE A 13 -11.20 15.54 -7.19
C ILE A 13 -10.45 16.52 -6.30
N GLY A 14 -11.10 17.63 -5.92
CA GLY A 14 -10.50 18.60 -5.01
C GLY A 14 -10.18 18.04 -3.65
N ILE A 15 -11.08 17.24 -3.09
CA ILE A 15 -10.87 16.58 -1.79
C ILE A 15 -9.70 15.61 -1.87
N VAL A 16 -9.67 14.76 -2.89
CA VAL A 16 -8.59 13.79 -3.10
C VAL A 16 -7.25 14.50 -3.23
N LYS A 17 -7.20 15.56 -4.00
CA LYS A 17 -5.99 16.36 -4.19
C LYS A 17 -5.49 16.94 -2.86
N THR A 18 -6.40 17.46 -2.05
CA THR A 18 -6.06 18.00 -0.72
C THR A 18 -5.50 16.92 0.19
N ILE A 19 -6.12 15.74 0.21
CA ILE A 19 -5.67 14.61 1.03
C ILE A 19 -4.26 14.20 0.60
N ARG A 20 -4.03 14.05 -0.69
CA ARG A 20 -2.73 13.64 -1.22
C ARG A 20 -1.65 14.65 -0.83
N THR A 21 -1.94 15.93 -0.96
CA THR A 21 -0.99 16.98 -0.59
C THR A 21 -0.66 16.94 0.89
N ARG A 22 -1.65 16.77 1.73
CA ARG A 22 -1.44 16.70 3.19
C ARG A 22 -0.66 15.48 3.61
N LEU A 23 -0.90 14.33 2.97
CA LEU A 23 -0.15 13.11 3.26
C LEU A 23 1.33 13.28 2.94
N LEU A 24 1.66 13.90 1.83
CA LEU A 24 3.04 14.18 1.47
C LEU A 24 3.69 15.13 2.49
N GLY A 25 2.95 16.13 2.97
CA GLY A 25 3.42 17.03 4.00
C GLY A 25 3.70 16.31 5.31
N ILE A 26 2.83 15.41 5.73
CA ILE A 26 3.03 14.60 6.95
C ILE A 26 4.26 13.72 6.81
N ALA A 27 4.46 13.12 5.63
CA ALA A 27 5.64 12.30 5.35
C ALA A 27 6.92 13.13 5.25
N GLY A 28 6.81 14.44 5.11
CA GLY A 28 7.98 15.31 4.97
C GLY A 28 8.70 15.17 3.64
N VAL A 29 7.99 14.82 2.59
CA VAL A 29 8.58 14.58 1.27
C VAL A 29 8.09 15.58 0.24
N SER A 30 8.90 15.77 -0.80
CA SER A 30 8.59 16.71 -1.87
C SER A 30 7.56 16.13 -2.84
N PRO A 31 6.53 16.90 -3.23
CA PRO A 31 5.58 16.44 -4.24
C PRO A 31 6.18 16.29 -5.63
N GLU A 32 7.36 16.80 -5.86
CA GLU A 32 8.07 16.60 -7.12
C GLU A 32 8.70 15.23 -7.25
N GLU A 33 9.10 14.64 -6.12
CA GLU A 33 9.77 13.34 -6.10
C GLU A 33 8.85 12.20 -5.65
N TYR A 34 7.79 12.53 -4.93
CA TYR A 34 6.90 11.54 -4.33
C TYR A 34 5.46 11.84 -4.68
N THR A 35 4.68 10.80 -4.71
CA THR A 35 3.25 10.92 -4.89
C THR A 35 2.52 10.04 -3.90
N ALA A 36 1.35 10.47 -3.48
CA ALA A 36 0.48 9.67 -2.63
C ALA A 36 -0.56 8.99 -3.51
N ILE A 37 -0.73 7.71 -3.35
CA ILE A 37 -1.73 6.93 -4.07
C ILE A 37 -2.77 6.44 -3.07
N LEU A 38 -4.01 6.87 -3.26
CA LEU A 38 -5.11 6.46 -2.41
C LEU A 38 -5.78 5.25 -3.03
N LEU A 39 -5.84 4.16 -2.27
CA LEU A 39 -6.47 2.94 -2.73
C LEU A 39 -7.73 2.69 -1.92
N GLN A 40 -8.80 2.38 -2.61
CA GLN A 40 -10.05 2.02 -1.98
C GLN A 40 -10.02 0.53 -1.65
N GLY A 41 -10.14 0.21 -0.37
CA GLY A 41 -10.10 -1.18 0.07
C GLY A 41 -9.59 -1.31 1.49
N SER A 42 -9.31 -2.53 1.88
CA SER A 42 -8.79 -2.84 3.21
C SER A 42 -7.30 -2.63 3.31
N GLY A 43 -6.77 -2.69 4.56
CA GLY A 43 -5.33 -2.69 4.77
C GLY A 43 -4.62 -3.86 4.10
N THR A 44 -5.29 -5.00 4.00
CA THR A 44 -4.76 -6.16 3.28
C THR A 44 -4.55 -5.84 1.81
N TYR A 45 -5.48 -5.12 1.20
CA TYR A 45 -5.34 -4.68 -0.18
C TYR A 45 -4.12 -3.75 -0.35
N ALA A 46 -3.93 -2.84 0.58
CA ALA A 46 -2.78 -1.94 0.53
C ALA A 46 -1.46 -2.70 0.60
N VAL A 47 -1.37 -3.71 1.45
CA VAL A 47 -0.19 -4.59 1.55
C VAL A 47 0.03 -5.33 0.24
N GLU A 48 -1.02 -5.89 -0.35
CA GLU A 48 -0.93 -6.55 -1.65
C GLU A 48 -0.42 -5.59 -2.72
N ALA A 49 -0.94 -4.37 -2.76
CA ALA A 49 -0.52 -3.37 -3.73
C ALA A 49 0.96 -3.05 -3.60
N VAL A 50 1.46 -2.90 -2.37
CA VAL A 50 2.88 -2.63 -2.13
C VAL A 50 3.74 -3.80 -2.61
N LEU A 51 3.38 -5.02 -2.22
CA LEU A 51 4.17 -6.21 -2.57
C LEU A 51 4.22 -6.44 -4.08
N THR A 52 3.10 -6.30 -4.76
CA THR A 52 3.04 -6.55 -6.22
C THR A 52 3.66 -5.41 -7.03
N THR A 53 3.65 -4.20 -6.51
CA THR A 53 4.19 -3.04 -7.22
C THR A 53 5.70 -2.92 -7.06
N THR A 54 6.21 -3.20 -5.86
CA THR A 54 7.63 -2.97 -5.54
C THR A 54 8.52 -4.17 -5.79
N THR A 55 7.95 -5.39 -5.88
CA THR A 55 8.74 -6.59 -6.14
C THR A 55 9.05 -6.71 -7.63
N PRO A 56 10.31 -6.85 -8.02
CA PRO A 56 10.67 -7.07 -9.43
C PRO A 56 9.99 -8.31 -9.98
N ARG A 57 9.55 -8.24 -11.24
CA ARG A 57 8.86 -9.35 -11.89
C ARG A 57 9.75 -10.57 -12.10
N GLU A 58 11.02 -10.33 -12.32
CA GLU A 58 12.01 -11.38 -12.52
C GLU A 58 13.07 -11.32 -11.44
N GLY A 59 13.31 -12.46 -10.81
CA GLY A 59 14.34 -12.57 -9.78
C GLY A 59 14.04 -11.90 -8.46
N GLY A 60 12.84 -11.34 -8.31
CA GLY A 60 12.45 -10.70 -7.06
C GLY A 60 12.12 -11.71 -5.99
N LYS A 61 12.58 -11.44 -4.77
CA LYS A 61 12.24 -12.22 -3.59
C LYS A 61 11.87 -11.28 -2.47
N VAL A 62 10.91 -11.70 -1.66
CA VAL A 62 10.50 -10.94 -0.48
C VAL A 62 10.91 -11.71 0.76
N LEU A 63 11.62 -11.05 1.65
CA LEU A 63 11.92 -11.60 2.96
C LEU A 63 10.80 -11.19 3.92
N ILE A 64 10.14 -12.17 4.47
CA ILE A 64 9.07 -11.93 5.44
C ILE A 64 9.52 -12.46 6.79
N ILE A 65 9.55 -11.57 7.75
CA ILE A 65 9.85 -11.93 9.13
C ILE A 65 8.51 -12.15 9.82
N GLU A 66 8.19 -13.41 10.03
CA GLU A 66 6.88 -13.81 10.53
C GLU A 66 6.89 -13.86 12.05
N ASN A 67 6.10 -13.00 12.66
CA ASN A 67 5.94 -12.99 14.12
C ASN A 67 4.47 -12.97 14.55
N GLY A 68 3.57 -13.33 13.65
CA GLY A 68 2.15 -13.36 13.92
C GLY A 68 1.32 -13.57 12.66
N SER A 69 0.02 -13.33 12.79
CA SER A 69 -0.94 -13.61 11.71
C SER A 69 -0.73 -12.75 10.47
N TYR A 70 -0.22 -11.55 10.64
CA TYR A 70 0.01 -10.66 9.49
C TYR A 70 1.12 -11.19 8.58
N GLY A 71 2.19 -11.73 9.16
CA GLY A 71 3.25 -12.35 8.37
C GLY A 71 2.73 -13.51 7.54
N LYS A 72 1.89 -14.34 8.12
CA LYS A 72 1.27 -15.47 7.41
C LYS A 72 0.39 -14.98 6.27
N ARG A 73 -0.37 -13.91 6.49
CA ARG A 73 -1.22 -13.31 5.47
C ARG A 73 -0.39 -12.74 4.32
N MET A 74 0.72 -12.09 4.64
CA MET A 74 1.63 -11.56 3.62
C MET A 74 2.22 -12.69 2.76
N MET A 75 2.59 -13.81 3.38
CA MET A 75 3.06 -14.99 2.64
C MET A 75 2.00 -15.52 1.70
N LYS A 76 0.74 -15.54 2.13
CA LYS A 76 -0.37 -16.00 1.29
C LYS A 76 -0.58 -15.07 0.10
N ILE A 77 -0.50 -13.78 0.32
CA ILE A 77 -0.61 -12.79 -0.75
C ILE A 77 0.49 -13.01 -1.79
N CYS A 78 1.73 -13.20 -1.33
CA CYS A 78 2.85 -13.44 -2.23
C CYS A 78 2.67 -14.75 -3.00
N GLU A 79 2.20 -15.80 -2.35
CA GLU A 79 1.94 -17.08 -2.99
C GLU A 79 0.94 -16.94 -4.14
N VAL A 80 -0.19 -16.27 -3.87
CA VAL A 80 -1.22 -16.06 -4.87
C VAL A 80 -0.71 -15.19 -6.02
N ALA A 81 0.10 -14.20 -5.73
CA ALA A 81 0.66 -13.29 -6.74
C ALA A 81 1.85 -13.89 -7.50
N GLY A 82 2.33 -15.06 -7.11
CA GLY A 82 3.48 -15.68 -7.77
C GLY A 82 4.82 -15.07 -7.36
N ILE A 83 4.87 -14.43 -6.22
CA ILE A 83 6.09 -13.81 -5.68
C ILE A 83 6.83 -14.81 -4.82
N GLU A 84 8.11 -15.02 -5.12
CA GLU A 84 8.96 -15.89 -4.33
C GLU A 84 9.26 -15.26 -2.97
N THR A 85 9.14 -16.04 -1.90
CA THR A 85 9.35 -15.56 -0.55
C THR A 85 10.37 -16.38 0.19
N VAL A 86 11.07 -15.72 1.09
CA VAL A 86 11.88 -16.35 2.14
C VAL A 86 11.29 -15.91 3.45
N SER A 87 10.97 -16.85 4.32
CA SER A 87 10.39 -16.48 5.61
C SER A 87 11.29 -16.96 6.73
N THR A 88 11.29 -16.20 7.80
CA THR A 88 11.92 -16.58 9.05
C THR A 88 10.98 -16.23 10.17
N GLN A 89 10.92 -17.10 11.15
CA GLN A 89 10.15 -16.83 12.35
C GLN A 89 11.03 -16.12 13.34
N GLY A 90 10.51 -15.06 13.93
CA GLY A 90 11.25 -14.33 14.91
C GLY A 90 10.32 -13.63 15.86
N MET A 91 10.74 -13.56 17.09
CA MET A 91 10.09 -12.72 18.06
C MET A 91 10.98 -11.50 18.23
N PHE A 92 10.43 -10.33 17.89
CA PHE A 92 11.15 -9.11 18.11
C PHE A 92 10.78 -8.57 19.47
N VAL A 93 11.79 -8.42 20.30
CA VAL A 93 11.66 -7.67 21.52
C VAL A 93 12.28 -6.32 21.26
N LEU A 94 11.43 -5.30 21.13
CA LEU A 94 11.89 -3.94 21.06
C LEU A 94 12.17 -3.47 22.47
N GLN A 95 13.39 -3.18 22.71
CA GLN A 95 13.81 -2.63 23.99
C GLN A 95 14.04 -1.13 23.86
#